data_275a711b71eeed55bbb6ae51dc0af4e5
#
_entry.id   275a711b71eeed55bbb6ae51dc0af4e5
#
_cell.length_a   1.000
_cell.length_b   1.000
_cell.length_c   1.000
_cell.angle_alpha   90.00
_cell.angle_beta   90.00
_cell.angle_gamma   90.00
#
_symmetry.space_group_name_H-M   'P 1'
#
loop_
_entity.id
_entity.type
_entity.pdbx_description
1 polymer ?
#
loop_
_entity_poly.entity_id
_entity_poly.type
_entity_poly.pdbx_seq_one_letter_code
_entity_poly.pdbx_strand_id
1 'polypeptide(L)'
;MLLGGATPKDRNGVWLPSGGGPVTDANKKDIPFQPWARGVLADREANELEPHTRCKPSGVTRPFLTPYGVEFVELQELQRIYIFDIGGPHTYRTIYMDGRSHPAKTSPSYYGLSIGWWEGDTLVVDTVGYNERFWLDRRGLPHTTSLHTIERFTRTNQAQVRYQITVDDPGAYTAPWDAQFNLRWEAGTELFEYMCQQANYATELMVGDREAVGKTTTVVP
;
A
#
# COMPACT_ATOMS: atom_id res chain seq x y z
N MET A 1 -13.53 11.64 9.98
CA MET A 1 -14.05 11.40 8.63
C MET A 1 -12.95 11.68 7.60
N LEU A 2 -12.51 10.66 6.87
CA LEU A 2 -11.46 10.80 5.84
C LEU A 2 -12.00 11.28 4.49
N LEU A 3 -13.30 11.65 4.44
CA LEU A 3 -13.89 12.25 3.25
C LEU A 3 -13.27 13.63 3.00
N GLY A 4 -12.80 13.85 1.77
CA GLY A 4 -12.23 15.11 1.35
C GLY A 4 -13.26 16.24 1.30
N GLY A 5 -12.76 17.45 1.30
CA GLY A 5 -13.49 18.66 0.96
C GLY A 5 -14.50 19.21 1.97
N ALA A 6 -14.58 20.54 2.05
CA ALA A 6 -15.56 21.24 2.88
C ALA A 6 -16.90 21.43 2.17
N THR A 7 -16.92 21.38 0.84
CA THR A 7 -18.13 21.60 0.03
C THR A 7 -18.51 20.33 -0.73
N PRO A 8 -19.79 20.19 -1.16
CA PRO A 8 -20.19 19.06 -1.98
C PRO A 8 -19.40 18.90 -3.29
N LYS A 9 -18.92 20.00 -3.86
CA LYS A 9 -18.09 20.00 -5.07
C LYS A 9 -16.69 19.43 -4.84
N ASP A 10 -16.19 19.53 -3.61
CA ASP A 10 -14.85 19.07 -3.26
C ASP A 10 -14.86 17.65 -2.67
N ARG A 11 -16.02 17.00 -2.61
CA ARG A 11 -16.16 15.65 -2.04
C ARG A 11 -15.71 14.54 -2.99
N ASN A 12 -15.80 14.78 -4.29
CA ASN A 12 -15.25 13.88 -5.28
C ASN A 12 -13.76 14.13 -5.40
N GLY A 13 -12.97 13.12 -5.13
CA GLY A 13 -11.53 13.23 -5.19
C GLY A 13 -10.85 11.97 -4.66
N VAL A 14 -9.56 11.94 -4.82
CA VAL A 14 -8.71 10.84 -4.35
C VAL A 14 -7.59 11.37 -3.46
N TRP A 15 -7.10 10.52 -2.57
CA TRP A 15 -5.91 10.81 -1.79
C TRP A 15 -4.67 10.34 -2.55
N LEU A 16 -3.78 11.26 -2.85
CA LEU A 16 -2.52 11.04 -3.54
C LEU A 16 -1.34 11.26 -2.59
N PRO A 17 -0.20 10.61 -2.80
CA PRO A 17 1.01 10.95 -2.06
C PRO A 17 1.40 12.41 -2.30
N SER A 18 1.78 13.12 -1.24
CA SER A 18 2.28 14.52 -1.34
C SER A 18 3.73 14.60 -1.81
N GLY A 19 4.36 13.46 -2.07
CA GLY A 19 5.71 13.33 -2.60
C GLY A 19 5.93 11.91 -3.04
N GLY A 20 6.75 11.73 -4.08
CA GLY A 20 7.21 10.41 -4.49
C GLY A 20 8.47 10.05 -3.73
N GLY A 21 8.62 8.81 -3.36
CA GLY A 21 9.85 8.35 -2.75
C GLY A 21 9.72 6.97 -2.14
N PRO A 22 10.86 6.40 -1.74
CA PRO A 22 10.87 5.15 -1.02
C PRO A 22 10.27 5.29 0.38
N VAL A 23 9.76 4.21 0.93
CA VAL A 23 9.45 4.11 2.35
C VAL A 23 10.76 4.14 3.13
N THR A 24 10.90 5.07 4.04
CA THR A 24 12.08 5.24 4.89
C THR A 24 11.65 5.36 6.34
N ASP A 25 12.55 5.05 7.26
CA ASP A 25 12.29 5.26 8.68
C ASP A 25 11.93 6.73 8.95
N ALA A 26 10.88 6.96 9.73
CA ALA A 26 10.35 8.29 10.05
C ALA A 26 11.35 9.18 10.79
N ASN A 27 12.28 8.59 11.52
CA ASN A 27 13.34 9.26 12.27
C ASN A 27 14.64 9.38 11.45
N LYS A 28 14.60 9.05 10.15
CA LYS A 28 15.77 9.04 9.24
C LYS A 28 16.90 8.11 9.69
N LYS A 29 16.58 7.08 10.45
CA LYS A 29 17.51 6.01 10.80
C LYS A 29 17.54 4.97 9.70
N ASP A 30 18.56 4.15 9.70
CA ASP A 30 18.57 2.95 8.87
C ASP A 30 17.48 2.00 9.33
N ILE A 31 16.74 1.44 8.37
CA ILE A 31 15.75 0.40 8.66
C ILE A 31 16.49 -0.81 9.26
N PRO A 32 16.00 -1.35 10.38
CA PRO A 32 16.69 -2.40 11.13
C PRO A 32 16.52 -3.79 10.50
N PHE A 33 17.06 -3.98 9.31
CA PHE A 33 16.93 -5.25 8.57
C PHE A 33 17.60 -6.43 9.27
N GLN A 34 16.97 -7.60 9.17
CA GLN A 34 17.68 -8.86 9.27
C GLN A 34 18.69 -8.96 8.11
N PRO A 35 19.83 -9.67 8.28
CA PRO A 35 20.86 -9.75 7.24
C PRO A 35 20.33 -10.23 5.88
N TRP A 36 19.48 -11.25 5.86
CA TRP A 36 18.88 -11.77 4.64
C TRP A 36 17.94 -10.76 3.96
N ALA A 37 17.18 -10.00 4.75
CA ALA A 37 16.20 -9.06 4.23
C ALA A 37 16.88 -7.88 3.51
N ARG A 38 18.04 -7.43 3.99
CA ARG A 38 18.87 -6.44 3.31
C ARG A 38 19.39 -6.96 1.97
N GLY A 39 19.81 -8.23 1.93
CA GLY A 39 20.27 -8.88 0.69
C GLY A 39 19.14 -8.99 -0.34
N VAL A 40 17.95 -9.37 0.09
CA VAL A 40 16.76 -9.46 -0.78
C VAL A 40 16.37 -8.08 -1.31
N LEU A 41 16.41 -7.03 -0.49
CA LEU A 41 16.13 -5.67 -0.97
C LEU A 41 17.10 -5.28 -2.10
N ALA A 42 18.40 -5.50 -1.92
CA ALA A 42 19.41 -5.15 -2.92
C ALA A 42 19.22 -5.94 -4.22
N ASP A 43 18.87 -7.22 -4.13
CA ASP A 43 18.59 -8.05 -5.31
C ASP A 43 17.33 -7.59 -6.05
N ARG A 44 16.27 -7.30 -5.34
CA ARG A 44 15.02 -6.80 -5.91
C ARG A 44 15.20 -5.46 -6.61
N GLU A 45 15.92 -4.52 -6.00
CA GLU A 45 16.22 -3.22 -6.62
C GLU A 45 16.98 -3.36 -7.94
N ALA A 46 17.86 -4.34 -8.04
CA ALA A 46 18.70 -4.55 -9.23
C ALA A 46 18.04 -5.40 -10.31
N ASN A 47 17.26 -6.41 -9.92
CA ASN A 47 16.93 -7.53 -10.80
C ASN A 47 15.44 -7.84 -10.92
N GLU A 48 14.57 -7.30 -10.06
CA GLU A 48 13.17 -7.71 -10.04
C GLU A 48 12.20 -6.55 -10.32
N LEU A 49 11.09 -6.91 -10.96
CA LEU A 49 9.91 -6.03 -11.04
C LEU A 49 8.96 -6.30 -9.88
N GLU A 50 8.46 -5.23 -9.30
CA GLU A 50 7.50 -5.34 -8.20
C GLU A 50 6.24 -6.12 -8.63
N PRO A 51 5.67 -6.94 -7.73
CA PRO A 51 4.45 -7.70 -8.00
C PRO A 51 3.27 -6.86 -8.46
N HIS A 52 3.18 -5.62 -7.99
CA HIS A 52 2.18 -4.65 -8.39
C HIS A 52 2.13 -4.40 -9.90
N THR A 53 3.28 -4.31 -10.57
CA THR A 53 3.36 -4.15 -12.04
C THR A 53 2.90 -5.40 -12.80
N ARG A 54 2.81 -6.53 -12.10
CA ARG A 54 2.29 -7.81 -12.61
C ARG A 54 0.87 -8.10 -12.13
N CYS A 55 0.07 -7.06 -11.94
CA CYS A 55 -1.33 -7.16 -11.52
C CYS A 55 -1.56 -7.89 -10.19
N LYS A 56 -0.58 -7.85 -9.28
CA LYS A 56 -0.78 -8.36 -7.92
C LYS A 56 -1.27 -7.22 -7.00
N PRO A 57 -2.10 -7.52 -6.01
CA PRO A 57 -2.54 -6.51 -5.05
C PRO A 57 -1.38 -5.81 -4.36
N SER A 58 -1.57 -4.53 -4.08
CA SER A 58 -0.52 -3.62 -3.61
C SER A 58 -0.06 -3.89 -2.17
N GLY A 59 -0.85 -4.60 -1.37
CA GLY A 59 -0.58 -4.76 0.06
C GLY A 59 -0.86 -3.49 0.86
N VAL A 60 -0.10 -3.25 1.94
CA VAL A 60 -0.47 -2.23 2.95
C VAL A 60 -0.04 -0.81 2.57
N THR A 61 1.23 -0.58 2.27
CA THR A 61 1.79 0.78 2.07
C THR A 61 1.77 1.23 0.61
N ARG A 62 1.95 0.29 -0.29
CA ARG A 62 2.13 0.57 -1.71
C ARG A 62 0.97 1.32 -2.37
N PRO A 63 -0.31 1.11 -2.00
CA PRO A 63 -1.44 1.88 -2.53
C PRO A 63 -1.26 3.39 -2.38
N PHE A 64 -0.74 3.81 -1.23
CA PHE A 64 -0.52 5.22 -0.89
C PHE A 64 0.71 5.84 -1.55
N LEU A 65 1.48 5.07 -2.31
CA LEU A 65 2.70 5.49 -3.02
C LEU A 65 2.53 5.47 -4.54
N THR A 66 1.34 5.14 -5.03
CA THR A 66 1.02 5.17 -6.46
C THR A 66 0.60 6.58 -6.89
N PRO A 67 0.79 6.94 -8.17
CA PRO A 67 0.28 8.22 -8.69
C PRO A 67 -1.23 8.19 -8.97
N TYR A 68 -1.90 7.08 -8.71
CA TYR A 68 -3.32 6.90 -9.04
C TYR A 68 -4.25 7.28 -7.89
N GLY A 69 -3.74 7.26 -6.67
CA GLY A 69 -4.51 7.57 -5.48
C GLY A 69 -5.36 6.44 -4.94
N VAL A 70 -5.95 6.73 -3.79
CA VAL A 70 -6.86 5.84 -3.09
C VAL A 70 -8.12 6.60 -2.67
N GLU A 71 -9.21 5.87 -2.53
CA GLU A 71 -10.48 6.38 -2.02
C GLU A 71 -10.86 5.63 -0.74
N PHE A 72 -11.33 6.38 0.27
CA PHE A 72 -11.87 5.81 1.50
C PHE A 72 -13.40 5.90 1.46
N VAL A 73 -14.07 4.76 1.58
CA VAL A 73 -15.52 4.68 1.65
C VAL A 73 -15.93 4.11 3.00
N GLU A 74 -16.60 4.92 3.80
CA GLU A 74 -17.11 4.52 5.12
C GLU A 74 -18.59 4.12 4.97
N LEU A 75 -18.89 2.87 5.33
CA LEU A 75 -20.24 2.32 5.43
C LEU A 75 -20.59 2.11 6.90
N GLN A 76 -21.23 3.11 7.50
CA GLN A 76 -21.55 3.13 8.92
C GLN A 76 -22.49 1.98 9.31
N GLU A 77 -23.45 1.65 8.46
CA GLU A 77 -24.41 0.56 8.69
C GLU A 77 -23.72 -0.81 8.80
N LEU A 78 -22.60 -0.96 8.11
CA LEU A 78 -21.80 -2.20 8.14
C LEU A 78 -20.63 -2.11 9.13
N GLN A 79 -20.44 -0.96 9.76
CA GLN A 79 -19.25 -0.68 10.59
C GLN A 79 -17.96 -1.06 9.88
N ARG A 80 -17.78 -0.56 8.65
CA ARG A 80 -16.63 -0.84 7.80
C ARG A 80 -16.16 0.41 7.08
N ILE A 81 -14.85 0.46 6.88
CA ILE A 81 -14.20 1.37 5.94
C ILE A 81 -13.57 0.52 4.84
N TYR A 82 -13.78 0.93 3.60
CA TYR A 82 -13.10 0.35 2.45
C TYR A 82 -12.07 1.34 1.93
N ILE A 83 -10.89 0.84 1.60
CA ILE A 83 -9.86 1.58 0.88
C ILE A 83 -9.79 0.98 -0.51
N PHE A 84 -10.23 1.75 -1.51
CA PHE A 84 -10.14 1.36 -2.91
C PHE A 84 -8.79 1.80 -3.48
N ASP A 85 -8.17 0.93 -4.25
CA ASP A 85 -6.89 1.11 -4.91
C ASP A 85 -7.00 0.67 -6.37
N ILE A 86 -6.59 1.54 -7.28
CA ILE A 86 -6.59 1.24 -8.73
C ILE A 86 -5.41 0.36 -9.13
N GLY A 87 -4.36 0.37 -8.32
CA GLY A 87 -3.15 -0.38 -8.62
C GLY A 87 -3.36 -1.90 -8.63
N GLY A 88 -2.63 -2.58 -9.50
CA GLY A 88 -2.75 -4.03 -9.63
C GLY A 88 -4.13 -4.46 -10.17
N PRO A 89 -4.80 -5.41 -9.52
CA PRO A 89 -6.06 -6.00 -10.00
C PRO A 89 -7.32 -5.20 -9.60
N HIS A 90 -7.24 -3.90 -9.32
CA HIS A 90 -8.37 -3.11 -8.80
C HIS A 90 -9.01 -3.76 -7.58
N THR A 91 -8.28 -3.77 -6.50
CA THR A 91 -8.74 -4.37 -5.27
C THR A 91 -9.16 -3.33 -4.24
N TYR A 92 -9.71 -3.82 -3.17
CA TYR A 92 -10.04 -3.01 -2.01
C TYR A 92 -9.59 -3.72 -0.74
N ARG A 93 -9.31 -2.92 0.26
CA ARG A 93 -9.04 -3.37 1.62
C ARG A 93 -10.23 -3.08 2.50
N THR A 94 -10.64 -4.03 3.31
CA THR A 94 -11.71 -3.85 4.29
C THR A 94 -11.11 -3.62 5.67
N ILE A 95 -11.54 -2.56 6.34
CA ILE A 95 -11.22 -2.28 7.74
C ILE A 95 -12.51 -2.47 8.55
N TYR A 96 -12.48 -3.36 9.52
CA TYR A 96 -13.61 -3.63 10.41
C TYR A 96 -13.59 -2.67 11.59
N MET A 97 -14.70 -1.93 11.77
CA MET A 97 -14.86 -0.89 12.79
C MET A 97 -15.79 -1.32 13.93
N ASP A 98 -16.13 -2.60 14.00
CA ASP A 98 -17.15 -3.15 14.92
C ASP A 98 -16.58 -3.61 16.28
N GLY A 99 -15.34 -3.25 16.58
CA GLY A 99 -14.69 -3.56 17.87
C GLY A 99 -14.28 -5.01 18.05
N ARG A 100 -14.29 -5.81 16.97
CA ARG A 100 -13.80 -7.19 17.03
C ARG A 100 -12.32 -7.26 17.37
N SER A 101 -11.86 -8.41 17.85
CA SER A 101 -10.44 -8.73 17.99
C SER A 101 -9.93 -9.60 16.83
N HIS A 102 -8.62 -9.62 16.64
CA HIS A 102 -8.01 -10.57 15.69
C HIS A 102 -8.28 -12.01 16.13
N PRO A 103 -8.70 -12.88 15.20
CA PRO A 103 -8.83 -14.29 15.50
C PRO A 103 -7.46 -14.93 15.72
N ALA A 104 -7.40 -16.00 16.49
CA ALA A 104 -6.16 -16.74 16.75
C ALA A 104 -5.49 -17.32 15.49
N LYS A 105 -6.26 -17.50 14.42
CA LYS A 105 -5.78 -17.94 13.09
C LYS A 105 -6.44 -17.11 12.01
N THR A 106 -5.63 -16.57 11.11
CA THR A 106 -6.04 -15.83 9.92
C THR A 106 -5.52 -16.53 8.68
N SER A 107 -6.30 -16.59 7.62
CA SER A 107 -5.81 -17.02 6.32
C SER A 107 -4.98 -15.89 5.72
N PRO A 108 -3.70 -16.09 5.39
CA PRO A 108 -2.86 -15.03 4.86
C PRO A 108 -3.39 -14.48 3.53
N SER A 109 -3.42 -13.14 3.43
CA SER A 109 -3.85 -12.44 2.22
C SER A 109 -2.93 -11.25 1.92
N TYR A 110 -3.10 -10.60 0.78
CA TYR A 110 -2.32 -9.41 0.41
C TYR A 110 -2.58 -8.22 1.33
N TYR A 111 -3.80 -8.07 1.85
CA TYR A 111 -4.20 -6.95 2.70
C TYR A 111 -4.35 -7.32 4.17
N GLY A 112 -4.13 -8.60 4.51
CA GLY A 112 -4.33 -9.09 5.87
C GLY A 112 -5.78 -8.99 6.35
N LEU A 113 -5.96 -9.03 7.65
CA LEU A 113 -7.21 -8.72 8.37
C LEU A 113 -7.01 -7.42 9.13
N SER A 114 -7.74 -6.39 8.77
CA SER A 114 -7.62 -5.05 9.35
C SER A 114 -8.77 -4.76 10.30
N ILE A 115 -8.44 -4.31 11.50
CA ILE A 115 -9.38 -3.84 12.51
C ILE A 115 -9.07 -2.37 12.77
N GLY A 116 -10.09 -1.53 12.82
CA GLY A 116 -9.90 -0.10 12.99
C GLY A 116 -10.72 0.46 14.15
N TRP A 117 -10.25 1.60 14.66
CA TRP A 117 -10.97 2.45 15.62
C TRP A 117 -10.55 3.90 15.46
N TRP A 118 -11.34 4.79 16.02
CA TRP A 118 -11.02 6.21 16.03
C TRP A 118 -10.38 6.63 17.34
N GLU A 119 -9.26 7.34 17.25
CA GLU A 119 -8.63 8.07 18.35
C GLU A 119 -8.72 9.58 18.04
N GLY A 120 -9.79 10.22 18.45
CA GLY A 120 -10.09 11.60 18.03
C GLY A 120 -10.22 11.69 16.51
N ASP A 121 -9.39 12.51 15.86
CA ASP A 121 -9.38 12.70 14.41
C ASP A 121 -8.47 11.70 13.66
N THR A 122 -7.94 10.71 14.36
CA THR A 122 -7.05 9.71 13.80
C THR A 122 -7.76 8.37 13.66
N LEU A 123 -7.82 7.85 12.44
CA LEU A 123 -8.17 6.44 12.20
C LEU A 123 -6.92 5.60 12.48
N VAL A 124 -7.03 4.70 13.45
CA VAL A 124 -6.01 3.69 13.74
C VAL A 124 -6.43 2.37 13.13
N VAL A 125 -5.51 1.69 12.46
CA VAL A 125 -5.77 0.41 11.80
C VAL A 125 -4.69 -0.58 12.20
N ASP A 126 -5.12 -1.64 12.86
CA ASP A 126 -4.29 -2.77 13.27
C ASP A 126 -4.50 -3.93 12.30
N THR A 127 -3.42 -4.47 11.71
CA THR A 127 -3.52 -5.50 10.69
C THR A 127 -2.49 -6.61 10.86
N VAL A 128 -2.99 -7.84 10.79
CA VAL A 128 -2.22 -9.08 10.81
C VAL A 128 -2.64 -10.01 9.67
N GLY A 129 -1.93 -11.11 9.47
CA GLY A 129 -2.30 -12.14 8.51
C GLY A 129 -1.99 -11.76 7.06
N TYR A 130 -0.86 -11.14 6.84
CA TYR A 130 -0.32 -10.88 5.51
C TYR A 130 0.31 -12.14 4.90
N ASN A 131 0.23 -12.25 3.56
CA ASN A 131 1.07 -13.15 2.79
C ASN A 131 2.36 -12.45 2.36
N GLU A 132 3.34 -13.18 1.85
CA GLU A 132 4.66 -12.64 1.45
C GLU A 132 4.73 -12.19 -0.03
N ARG A 133 3.58 -12.03 -0.69
CA ARG A 133 3.49 -11.89 -2.16
C ARG A 133 3.44 -10.45 -2.64
N PHE A 134 3.65 -9.45 -1.77
CA PHE A 134 3.74 -8.06 -2.11
C PHE A 134 5.00 -7.43 -1.50
N TRP A 135 5.31 -6.22 -1.88
CA TRP A 135 6.42 -5.45 -1.32
C TRP A 135 5.88 -4.25 -0.57
N LEU A 136 6.55 -3.87 0.51
CA LEU A 136 6.13 -2.68 1.26
C LEU A 136 6.36 -1.39 0.47
N ASP A 137 7.34 -1.38 -0.43
CA ASP A 137 7.53 -0.27 -1.37
C ASP A 137 8.03 -0.77 -2.73
N ARG A 138 8.13 0.16 -3.68
CA ARG A 138 8.56 -0.11 -5.05
C ARG A 138 9.96 -0.71 -5.17
N ARG A 139 10.84 -0.46 -4.21
CA ARG A 139 12.23 -0.97 -4.22
C ARG A 139 12.32 -2.44 -3.85
N GLY A 140 11.31 -2.96 -3.19
CA GLY A 140 11.31 -4.36 -2.79
C GLY A 140 11.50 -4.59 -1.31
N LEU A 141 11.14 -3.63 -0.44
CA LEU A 141 11.17 -3.83 1.01
C LEU A 141 10.47 -5.14 1.37
N PRO A 142 11.22 -6.14 1.87
CA PRO A 142 10.69 -7.45 2.15
C PRO A 142 9.91 -7.47 3.48
N HIS A 143 9.07 -8.46 3.59
CA HIS A 143 8.40 -8.83 4.85
C HIS A 143 8.13 -10.33 4.84
N THR A 144 7.72 -10.86 5.98
CA THR A 144 7.32 -12.26 6.16
C THR A 144 5.84 -12.37 6.53
N THR A 145 5.35 -13.59 6.70
CA THR A 145 3.99 -13.82 7.24
C THR A 145 3.82 -13.39 8.69
N SER A 146 4.91 -13.04 9.38
CA SER A 146 4.88 -12.48 10.72
C SER A 146 4.61 -10.98 10.76
N LEU A 147 4.46 -10.35 9.58
CA LEU A 147 4.18 -8.92 9.49
C LEU A 147 2.91 -8.55 10.26
N HIS A 148 3.08 -7.59 11.17
CA HIS A 148 2.04 -6.89 11.89
C HIS A 148 2.22 -5.39 11.62
N THR A 149 1.17 -4.68 11.34
CA THR A 149 1.23 -3.24 11.11
C THR A 149 0.19 -2.49 11.92
N ILE A 150 0.59 -1.34 12.43
CA ILE A 150 -0.32 -0.35 13.01
C ILE A 150 -0.22 0.92 12.19
N GLU A 151 -1.30 1.28 11.52
CA GLU A 151 -1.38 2.46 10.69
C GLU A 151 -2.19 3.55 11.38
N ARG A 152 -1.83 4.81 11.14
CA ARG A 152 -2.50 5.99 11.66
C ARG A 152 -2.75 6.98 10.54
N PHE A 153 -4.00 7.25 10.27
CA PHE A 153 -4.44 8.25 9.30
C PHE A 153 -4.98 9.45 10.07
N THR A 154 -4.17 10.48 10.22
CA THR A 154 -4.55 11.71 10.93
C THR A 154 -4.84 12.80 9.93
N ARG A 155 -6.07 13.30 9.93
CA ARG A 155 -6.42 14.46 9.10
C ARG A 155 -5.85 15.73 9.73
N THR A 156 -4.87 16.33 9.08
CA THR A 156 -4.19 17.54 9.57
C THR A 156 -4.87 18.83 9.10
N ASN A 157 -5.55 18.78 7.96
CA ASN A 157 -6.40 19.83 7.43
C ASN A 157 -7.36 19.27 6.37
N GLN A 158 -8.13 20.11 5.70
CA GLN A 158 -9.14 19.67 4.71
C GLN A 158 -8.53 18.91 3.52
N ALA A 159 -7.32 19.25 3.14
CA ALA A 159 -6.65 18.70 1.95
C ALA A 159 -5.47 17.79 2.27
N GLN A 160 -5.25 17.45 3.54
CA GLN A 160 -4.07 16.67 3.93
C GLN A 160 -4.39 15.64 5.01
N VAL A 161 -3.89 14.44 4.80
CA VAL A 161 -3.81 13.36 5.78
C VAL A 161 -2.35 13.02 6.01
N ARG A 162 -1.94 12.99 7.27
CA ARG A 162 -0.68 12.37 7.67
C ARG A 162 -0.91 10.88 7.82
N TYR A 163 -0.17 10.11 7.07
CA TYR A 163 -0.10 8.67 7.19
C TYR A 163 1.16 8.27 7.95
N GLN A 164 1.00 7.46 8.97
CA GLN A 164 2.07 6.86 9.73
C GLN A 164 1.83 5.36 9.82
N ILE A 165 2.88 4.57 9.76
CA ILE A 165 2.82 3.12 9.91
C ILE A 165 3.98 2.64 10.78
N THR A 166 3.65 1.81 11.75
CA THR A 166 4.61 0.97 12.47
C THR A 166 4.65 -0.39 11.79
N VAL A 167 5.83 -0.82 11.40
CA VAL A 167 6.11 -2.13 10.80
C VAL A 167 6.78 -2.99 11.86
N ASP A 168 6.11 -4.04 12.28
CA ASP A 168 6.63 -5.04 13.21
C ASP A 168 6.65 -6.40 12.52
N ASP A 169 7.83 -6.85 12.13
CA ASP A 169 8.03 -8.15 11.49
C ASP A 169 9.38 -8.73 11.93
N PRO A 170 9.41 -9.51 13.01
CA PRO A 170 10.65 -10.07 13.54
C PRO A 170 11.34 -11.04 12.57
N GLY A 171 10.63 -11.53 11.56
CA GLY A 171 11.22 -12.34 10.50
C GLY A 171 12.11 -11.54 9.55
N ALA A 172 11.76 -10.28 9.28
CA ALA A 172 12.47 -9.43 8.32
C ALA A 172 13.29 -8.31 8.97
N TYR A 173 12.94 -7.90 10.18
CA TYR A 173 13.56 -6.77 10.90
C TYR A 173 13.97 -7.17 12.30
N THR A 174 15.05 -6.57 12.79
CA THR A 174 15.57 -6.83 14.15
C THR A 174 14.84 -6.06 15.24
N ALA A 175 14.03 -5.06 14.85
CA ALA A 175 13.17 -4.28 15.73
C ALA A 175 12.03 -3.67 14.91
N PRO A 176 10.89 -3.33 15.53
CA PRO A 176 9.86 -2.51 14.88
C PRO A 176 10.43 -1.15 14.44
N TRP A 177 9.90 -0.62 13.36
CA TRP A 177 10.27 0.69 12.82
C TRP A 177 9.06 1.42 12.25
N ASP A 178 9.15 2.74 12.18
CA ASP A 178 8.07 3.61 11.75
C ASP A 178 8.38 4.25 10.40
N ALA A 179 7.36 4.38 9.56
CA ALA A 179 7.42 5.22 8.37
C ALA A 179 6.31 6.27 8.41
N GLN A 180 6.55 7.40 7.75
CA GLN A 180 5.60 8.49 7.68
C GLN A 180 5.70 9.21 6.35
N PHE A 181 4.55 9.56 5.78
CA PHE A 181 4.42 10.49 4.66
C PHE A 181 3.03 11.16 4.67
N ASN A 182 2.84 12.14 3.82
CA ASN A 182 1.57 12.84 3.72
C ASN A 182 0.82 12.44 2.45
N LEU A 183 -0.50 12.41 2.57
CA LEU A 183 -1.41 12.31 1.44
C LEU A 183 -2.08 13.66 1.25
N ARG A 184 -2.25 14.08 0.00
CA ARG A 184 -2.99 15.28 -0.38
C ARG A 184 -4.30 14.89 -1.05
N TRP A 185 -5.32 15.70 -0.82
CA TRP A 185 -6.59 15.56 -1.51
C TRP A 185 -6.51 16.20 -2.89
N GLU A 186 -6.88 15.45 -3.90
CA GLU A 186 -7.02 15.94 -5.27
C GLU A 186 -8.49 15.96 -5.64
N ALA A 187 -9.10 17.16 -5.51
CA ALA A 187 -10.53 17.36 -5.79
C ALA A 187 -10.82 17.27 -7.29
N GLY A 188 -12.00 16.75 -7.63
CA GLY A 188 -12.45 16.63 -9.01
C GLY A 188 -11.81 15.47 -9.78
N THR A 189 -11.08 14.62 -9.09
CA THR A 189 -10.48 13.39 -9.64
C THR A 189 -11.23 12.19 -9.08
N GLU A 190 -11.46 11.18 -9.90
CA GLU A 190 -12.09 9.93 -9.49
C GLU A 190 -11.18 8.76 -9.82
N LEU A 191 -11.37 7.65 -9.09
CA LEU A 191 -10.76 6.39 -9.49
C LEU A 191 -11.36 5.98 -10.85
N PHE A 192 -10.51 5.73 -11.82
CA PHE A 192 -10.93 5.38 -13.17
C PHE A 192 -10.89 3.85 -13.38
N GLU A 193 -11.65 3.39 -14.35
CA GLU A 193 -11.59 2.00 -14.78
C GLU A 193 -10.24 1.72 -15.46
N TYR A 194 -9.57 0.68 -14.99
CA TYR A 194 -8.29 0.23 -15.53
C TYR A 194 -8.24 -1.29 -15.54
N MET A 195 -7.86 -1.90 -16.65
CA MET A 195 -7.63 -3.34 -16.74
C MET A 195 -6.15 -3.64 -16.71
N CYS A 196 -5.71 -4.24 -15.63
CA CYS A 196 -4.34 -4.73 -15.54
C CYS A 196 -4.20 -6.06 -16.30
N GLN A 197 -3.28 -6.13 -17.25
CA GLN A 197 -3.00 -7.33 -18.01
C GLN A 197 -1.63 -7.89 -17.66
N GLN A 198 -1.59 -9.10 -17.11
CA GLN A 198 -0.34 -9.79 -16.76
C GLN A 198 0.54 -10.10 -17.98
N ALA A 199 -0.06 -10.20 -19.18
CA ALA A 199 0.63 -10.42 -20.43
C ALA A 199 1.21 -9.13 -21.06
N ASN A 200 1.30 -8.05 -20.34
CA ASN A 200 1.92 -6.83 -20.82
C ASN A 200 3.44 -6.95 -20.79
N TYR A 201 4.03 -7.32 -21.91
CA TYR A 201 5.48 -7.46 -22.09
C TYR A 201 6.25 -6.14 -21.90
N ALA A 202 5.58 -4.99 -21.90
CA ALA A 202 6.22 -3.70 -21.65
C ALA A 202 6.91 -3.64 -20.28
N THR A 203 6.42 -4.38 -19.30
CA THR A 203 7.04 -4.46 -17.98
C THR A 203 8.37 -5.22 -18.00
N GLU A 204 8.53 -6.20 -18.87
CA GLU A 204 9.78 -6.95 -19.02
C GLU A 204 10.87 -6.13 -19.71
N LEU A 205 10.47 -5.16 -20.53
CA LEU A 205 11.37 -4.20 -21.18
C LEU A 205 11.91 -3.12 -20.24
N MET A 206 11.35 -3.03 -19.02
CA MET A 206 11.72 -2.01 -18.03
C MET A 206 12.79 -2.49 -17.04
N VAL A 207 13.24 -3.75 -17.14
CA VAL A 207 14.19 -4.36 -16.20
C VAL A 207 15.56 -4.54 -16.84
N GLY A 208 16.52 -3.77 -16.35
CA GLY A 208 17.94 -3.96 -16.59
C GLY A 208 18.36 -4.05 -18.06
N ASP A 209 19.55 -4.61 -18.26
CA ASP A 209 20.18 -4.83 -19.59
C ASP A 209 19.60 -6.04 -20.34
N ARG A 210 18.42 -6.50 -20.01
CA ARG A 210 17.75 -7.51 -20.83
C ARG A 210 17.51 -6.89 -22.20
N GLU A 211 18.29 -7.31 -23.17
CA GLU A 211 18.04 -7.04 -24.58
C GLU A 211 16.56 -7.27 -24.85
N ALA A 212 15.95 -6.31 -25.49
CA ALA A 212 14.54 -6.30 -25.79
C ALA A 212 14.16 -7.61 -26.54
N VAL A 213 13.76 -8.61 -25.78
CA VAL A 213 13.24 -9.88 -26.31
C VAL A 213 12.02 -9.60 -27.20
N GLY A 214 11.40 -8.45 -27.05
CA GLY A 214 10.22 -8.06 -27.81
C GLY A 214 10.46 -7.48 -29.21
N LYS A 215 11.69 -7.19 -29.61
CA LYS A 215 11.91 -6.62 -30.95
C LYS A 215 11.75 -7.61 -32.11
N THR A 216 11.70 -8.89 -31.83
CA THR A 216 11.57 -9.95 -32.83
C THR A 216 10.32 -10.79 -32.71
N THR A 217 9.52 -10.64 -31.68
CA THR A 217 8.27 -11.33 -31.51
C THR A 217 7.12 -10.48 -31.99
N THR A 218 6.69 -10.67 -33.21
CA THR A 218 5.35 -10.32 -33.67
C THR A 218 4.33 -11.24 -33.02
N VAL A 219 4.13 -11.12 -31.72
CA VAL A 219 2.92 -11.70 -31.12
C VAL A 219 1.87 -10.61 -31.17
N VAL A 220 1.13 -10.64 -32.24
CA VAL A 220 -0.21 -10.04 -32.27
C VAL A 220 -1.13 -11.11 -31.72
N PRO A 221 -1.91 -10.84 -30.65
CA PRO A 221 -2.92 -11.77 -30.17
C PRO A 221 -4.02 -11.95 -31.20
#